data_3b85022402f0492ff3dc1f952c54babb
#
_entry.id   3b85022402f0492ff3dc1f952c54babb
#
_cell.length_a   1.000
_cell.length_b   1.000
_cell.length_c   1.000
_cell.angle_alpha   90.00
_cell.angle_beta   90.00
_cell.angle_gamma   90.00
#
_symmetry.space_group_name_H-M   'P 1'
#
loop_
_entity.id
_entity.type
_entity.pdbx_description
1 polymer ?
#
loop_
_entity_poly.entity_id
_entity_poly.type
_entity_poly.pdbx_seq_one_letter_code
_entity_poly.pdbx_strand_id
1 'polypeptide(L)'
;MDLHLSQSDGFLRVAAASPRIRVADVEGNAEVALTAVREAAERGVRALVLPELNLTGYTAADLFHNRTLLHACEAALVRILDETRELSIVFTIGLPVAVAENIYNCAAVCCAGELLGLTSKKYLPNYGEFYERRWFAPAPVDPMWIEFAGQGPVPLASVSYTHLRAHETGRNL
;
A
#
# COMPACT_ATOMS: atom_id res chain seq x y z
N MET A 1 -29.58 11.92 -14.74
CA MET A 1 -29.04 11.26 -15.96
C MET A 1 -27.73 10.63 -15.56
N ASP A 2 -27.80 9.37 -15.14
CA ASP A 2 -26.60 8.64 -14.72
C ASP A 2 -25.86 8.19 -15.98
N LEU A 3 -24.74 8.83 -16.26
CA LEU A 3 -23.81 8.40 -17.30
C LEU A 3 -23.07 7.14 -16.84
N HIS A 4 -23.53 5.96 -17.23
CA HIS A 4 -22.83 4.70 -17.05
C HIS A 4 -21.65 4.62 -18.04
N LEU A 5 -20.55 5.31 -17.73
CA LEU A 5 -19.31 5.19 -18.49
C LEU A 5 -18.66 3.82 -18.19
N SER A 6 -18.36 3.04 -19.22
CA SER A 6 -17.78 1.70 -19.13
C SER A 6 -16.33 1.68 -19.65
N GLN A 7 -15.60 0.61 -19.40
CA GLN A 7 -14.26 0.41 -19.97
C GLN A 7 -14.26 0.37 -21.50
N SER A 8 -15.35 -0.10 -22.10
CA SER A 8 -15.53 -0.09 -23.57
C SER A 8 -15.53 1.32 -24.16
N ASP A 9 -15.87 2.32 -23.35
CA ASP A 9 -15.89 3.74 -23.75
C ASP A 9 -14.53 4.45 -23.50
N GLY A 10 -13.50 3.70 -23.09
CA GLY A 10 -12.17 4.24 -22.79
C GLY A 10 -12.05 4.91 -21.42
N PHE A 11 -13.02 4.75 -20.52
CA PHE A 11 -13.01 5.31 -19.18
C PHE A 11 -12.59 4.29 -18.12
N LEU A 12 -11.83 4.73 -17.14
CA LEU A 12 -11.43 3.96 -15.98
C LEU A 12 -12.06 4.57 -14.71
N ARG A 13 -12.84 3.77 -13.98
CA ARG A 13 -13.36 4.22 -12.68
C ARG A 13 -12.29 4.08 -11.61
N VAL A 14 -11.94 5.17 -10.96
CA VAL A 14 -10.97 5.23 -9.86
C VAL A 14 -11.65 5.79 -8.61
N ALA A 15 -11.11 5.45 -7.44
CA ALA A 15 -11.62 5.94 -6.16
C ALA A 15 -10.48 6.21 -5.18
N ALA A 16 -10.75 7.10 -4.23
CA ALA A 16 -10.01 7.25 -3.00
C ALA A 16 -10.98 7.03 -1.83
N ALA A 17 -10.57 6.27 -0.84
CA ALA A 17 -11.36 6.04 0.36
C ALA A 17 -10.55 6.46 1.59
N SER A 18 -11.22 7.09 2.55
CA SER A 18 -10.62 7.46 3.84
C SER A 18 -11.47 6.85 4.97
N PRO A 19 -11.27 5.56 5.25
CA PRO A 19 -12.03 4.86 6.27
C PRO A 19 -11.63 5.34 7.67
N ARG A 20 -12.52 5.16 8.64
CA ARG A 20 -12.22 5.47 10.03
C ARG A 20 -11.33 4.38 10.62
N ILE A 21 -10.11 4.75 10.97
CA ILE A 21 -9.12 3.85 11.57
C ILE A 21 -8.93 4.13 13.06
N ARG A 22 -8.25 3.20 13.76
CA ARG A 22 -7.79 3.35 15.14
C ARG A 22 -6.29 3.23 15.19
N VAL A 23 -5.65 4.08 16.00
CA VAL A 23 -4.18 4.06 16.15
C VAL A 23 -3.72 2.72 16.72
N ALA A 24 -2.75 2.08 16.04
CA ALA A 24 -2.14 0.79 16.37
C ALA A 24 -3.10 -0.43 16.42
N ASP A 25 -4.36 -0.28 16.05
CA ASP A 25 -5.32 -1.39 15.90
C ASP A 25 -5.21 -1.97 14.48
N VAL A 26 -4.10 -2.67 14.21
CA VAL A 26 -3.78 -3.16 12.86
C VAL A 26 -4.86 -4.11 12.34
N GLU A 27 -5.38 -5.01 13.18
CA GLU A 27 -6.41 -5.97 12.81
C GLU A 27 -7.72 -5.27 12.43
N GLY A 28 -8.21 -4.36 13.29
CA GLY A 28 -9.42 -3.59 13.01
C GLY A 28 -9.27 -2.70 11.78
N ASN A 29 -8.10 -2.10 11.58
CA ASN A 29 -7.82 -1.28 10.40
C ASN A 29 -7.74 -2.11 9.10
N ALA A 30 -7.24 -3.35 9.17
CA ALA A 30 -7.24 -4.28 8.03
C ALA A 30 -8.67 -4.67 7.62
N GLU A 31 -9.57 -4.95 8.57
CA GLU A 31 -10.99 -5.22 8.28
C GLU A 31 -11.68 -4.06 7.57
N VAL A 32 -11.42 -2.84 8.05
CA VAL A 32 -12.00 -1.64 7.44
C VAL A 32 -11.44 -1.40 6.04
N ALA A 33 -10.14 -1.67 5.83
CA ALA A 33 -9.51 -1.60 4.51
C ALA A 33 -10.12 -2.64 3.55
N LEU A 34 -10.25 -3.91 3.98
CA LEU A 34 -10.88 -4.97 3.20
C LEU A 34 -12.32 -4.63 2.80
N THR A 35 -13.09 -4.09 3.72
CA THR A 35 -14.44 -3.61 3.43
C THR A 35 -14.44 -2.57 2.32
N ALA A 36 -13.55 -1.56 2.41
CA ALA A 36 -13.43 -0.52 1.40
C ALA A 36 -13.01 -1.07 0.02
N VAL A 37 -12.08 -2.04 -0.01
CA VAL A 37 -11.64 -2.69 -1.27
C VAL A 37 -12.79 -3.48 -1.91
N ARG A 38 -13.54 -4.26 -1.13
CA ARG A 38 -14.68 -5.04 -1.62
C ARG A 38 -15.79 -4.14 -2.16
N GLU A 39 -16.19 -3.12 -1.41
CA GLU A 39 -17.19 -2.15 -1.86
C GLU A 39 -16.76 -1.42 -3.14
N ALA A 40 -15.49 -1.06 -3.26
CA ALA A 40 -14.95 -0.44 -4.47
C ALA A 40 -15.03 -1.39 -5.66
N ALA A 41 -14.63 -2.66 -5.48
CA ALA A 41 -14.70 -3.69 -6.53
C ALA A 41 -16.15 -3.93 -7.00
N GLU A 42 -17.10 -4.05 -6.08
CA GLU A 42 -18.55 -4.20 -6.39
C GLU A 42 -19.09 -3.02 -7.20
N ARG A 43 -18.57 -1.82 -6.96
CA ARG A 43 -18.93 -0.61 -7.73
C ARG A 43 -18.19 -0.48 -9.06
N GLY A 44 -17.41 -1.47 -9.45
CA GLY A 44 -16.63 -1.47 -10.70
C GLY A 44 -15.44 -0.52 -10.70
N VAL A 45 -14.91 -0.16 -9.52
CA VAL A 45 -13.67 0.62 -9.39
C VAL A 45 -12.50 -0.27 -9.81
N ARG A 46 -11.57 0.27 -10.58
CA ARG A 46 -10.40 -0.45 -11.09
C ARG A 46 -9.11 -0.05 -10.38
N ALA A 47 -9.08 1.12 -9.77
CA ALA A 47 -7.98 1.56 -8.92
C ALA A 47 -8.52 2.29 -7.68
N LEU A 48 -8.09 1.85 -6.48
CA LEU A 48 -8.46 2.42 -5.20
C LEU A 48 -7.20 2.86 -4.45
N VAL A 49 -7.22 4.06 -3.89
CA VAL A 49 -6.17 4.56 -3.00
C VAL A 49 -6.71 4.66 -1.58
N LEU A 50 -5.99 4.06 -0.63
CA LEU A 50 -6.22 4.19 0.81
C LEU A 50 -5.18 5.14 1.44
N PRO A 51 -5.43 5.66 2.66
CA PRO A 51 -4.57 6.66 3.28
C PRO A 51 -3.16 6.15 3.63
N GLU A 52 -2.25 7.12 3.79
CA GLU A 52 -0.92 6.88 4.36
C GLU A 52 -1.04 6.20 5.73
N LEU A 53 -0.18 5.18 5.96
CA LEU A 53 -0.13 4.42 7.22
C LEU A 53 -1.52 3.89 7.67
N ASN A 54 -2.33 3.49 6.72
CA ASN A 54 -3.72 3.04 6.95
C ASN A 54 -3.82 1.92 7.98
N LEU A 55 -2.85 0.99 8.01
CA LEU A 55 -2.87 -0.14 8.95
C LEU A 55 -2.55 0.27 10.39
N THR A 56 -1.79 1.33 10.60
CA THR A 56 -1.33 1.74 11.94
C THR A 56 -1.94 3.03 12.45
N GLY A 57 -2.39 3.89 11.53
CA GLY A 57 -2.61 5.30 11.80
C GLY A 57 -1.31 6.09 11.82
N TYR A 58 -1.37 7.33 11.32
CA TYR A 58 -0.22 8.22 11.22
C TYR A 58 0.38 8.58 12.59
N THR A 59 -0.45 8.68 13.62
CA THR A 59 -0.05 9.12 14.97
C THR A 59 0.39 7.99 15.89
N ALA A 60 0.82 6.83 15.36
CA ALA A 60 1.33 5.71 16.16
C ALA A 60 2.66 6.03 16.89
N ALA A 61 3.36 7.10 16.50
CA ALA A 61 4.55 7.64 17.15
C ALA A 61 5.65 6.58 17.34
N ASP A 62 6.25 6.47 18.53
CA ASP A 62 7.34 5.53 18.81
C ASP A 62 6.93 4.05 18.71
N LEU A 63 5.63 3.75 18.58
CA LEU A 63 5.16 2.39 18.28
C LEU A 63 5.65 1.88 16.92
N PHE A 64 6.03 2.76 15.99
CA PHE A 64 6.66 2.34 14.73
C PHE A 64 7.96 1.55 14.94
N HIS A 65 8.67 1.71 16.08
CA HIS A 65 9.83 0.89 16.44
C HIS A 65 9.46 -0.44 17.11
N ASN A 66 8.18 -0.69 17.38
CA ASN A 66 7.73 -1.91 18.03
C ASN A 66 7.63 -3.06 17.01
N ARG A 67 8.45 -4.08 17.17
CA ARG A 67 8.46 -5.25 16.30
C ARG A 67 7.11 -5.96 16.20
N THR A 68 6.34 -6.00 17.29
CA THR A 68 5.00 -6.60 17.28
C THR A 68 4.07 -5.85 16.34
N LEU A 69 4.13 -4.50 16.32
CA LEU A 69 3.34 -3.70 15.39
C LEU A 69 3.75 -3.96 13.93
N LEU A 70 5.07 -4.00 13.65
CA LEU A 70 5.58 -4.25 12.31
C LEU A 70 5.18 -5.64 11.79
N HIS A 71 5.33 -6.68 12.60
CA HIS A 71 4.89 -8.04 12.26
C HIS A 71 3.37 -8.13 12.07
N ALA A 72 2.60 -7.43 12.90
CA ALA A 72 1.14 -7.36 12.72
C ALA A 72 0.76 -6.73 11.37
N CYS A 73 1.46 -5.66 10.95
CA CYS A 73 1.23 -5.03 9.64
C CYS A 73 1.54 -5.97 8.48
N GLU A 74 2.64 -6.72 8.57
CA GLU A 74 3.00 -7.71 7.56
C GLU A 74 1.96 -8.84 7.49
N ALA A 75 1.57 -9.40 8.63
CA ALA A 75 0.53 -10.45 8.70
C ALA A 75 -0.83 -9.96 8.18
N ALA A 76 -1.19 -8.71 8.51
CA ALA A 76 -2.41 -8.09 7.99
C ALA A 76 -2.37 -7.92 6.47
N LEU A 77 -1.22 -7.55 5.90
CA LEU A 77 -1.06 -7.46 4.45
C LEU A 77 -1.20 -8.83 3.79
N VAL A 78 -0.57 -9.89 4.33
CA VAL A 78 -0.73 -11.28 3.84
C VAL A 78 -2.21 -11.66 3.78
N ARG A 79 -2.95 -11.40 4.86
CA ARG A 79 -4.38 -11.67 4.94
C ARG A 79 -5.17 -10.86 3.91
N ILE A 80 -4.87 -9.57 3.74
CA ILE A 80 -5.52 -8.72 2.75
C ILE A 80 -5.28 -9.26 1.33
N LEU A 81 -4.06 -9.66 1.00
CA LEU A 81 -3.74 -10.26 -0.29
C LEU A 81 -4.55 -11.54 -0.53
N ASP A 82 -4.62 -12.43 0.47
CA ASP A 82 -5.37 -13.67 0.37
C ASP A 82 -6.88 -13.44 0.15
N GLU A 83 -7.47 -12.53 0.93
CA GLU A 83 -8.89 -12.21 0.87
C GLU A 83 -9.32 -11.39 -0.35
N THR A 84 -8.36 -10.82 -1.09
CA THR A 84 -8.62 -10.04 -2.32
C THR A 84 -8.17 -10.75 -3.59
N ARG A 85 -7.79 -12.03 -3.52
CA ARG A 85 -7.25 -12.81 -4.64
C ARG A 85 -8.16 -12.84 -5.87
N GLU A 86 -9.46 -12.92 -5.65
CA GLU A 86 -10.46 -12.99 -6.72
C GLU A 86 -10.93 -11.60 -7.20
N LEU A 87 -10.38 -10.52 -6.64
CA LEU A 87 -10.80 -9.15 -6.97
C LEU A 87 -9.89 -8.54 -8.02
N SER A 88 -10.44 -8.21 -9.19
CA SER A 88 -9.72 -7.54 -10.29
C SER A 88 -9.65 -6.01 -10.07
N ILE A 89 -9.09 -5.58 -8.96
CA ILE A 89 -8.90 -4.18 -8.59
C ILE A 89 -7.46 -3.94 -8.16
N VAL A 90 -6.83 -2.88 -8.67
CA VAL A 90 -5.56 -2.41 -8.12
C VAL A 90 -5.87 -1.53 -6.92
N PHE A 91 -5.21 -1.75 -5.80
CA PHE A 91 -5.36 -0.86 -4.65
C PHE A 91 -4.03 -0.62 -3.94
N THR A 92 -3.96 0.49 -3.20
CA THR A 92 -2.81 0.80 -2.37
C THR A 92 -3.22 0.81 -0.90
N ILE A 93 -2.33 0.29 -0.04
CA ILE A 93 -2.53 0.32 1.41
C ILE A 93 -1.27 0.82 2.11
N GLY A 94 -1.43 1.80 3.01
CA GLY A 94 -0.31 2.41 3.74
C GLY A 94 0.09 1.61 4.97
N LEU A 95 1.40 1.30 5.11
CA LEU A 95 1.96 0.58 6.23
C LEU A 95 3.45 0.91 6.45
N PRO A 96 3.98 0.75 7.69
CA PRO A 96 5.42 0.75 7.93
C PRO A 96 6.03 -0.59 7.48
N VAL A 97 7.19 -0.52 6.82
CA VAL A 97 7.95 -1.69 6.34
C VAL A 97 9.36 -1.65 6.89
N ALA A 98 9.75 -2.66 7.66
CA ALA A 98 11.10 -2.79 8.19
C ALA A 98 12.00 -3.55 7.21
N VAL A 99 13.16 -2.97 6.88
CA VAL A 99 14.18 -3.62 6.06
C VAL A 99 15.54 -3.36 6.70
N ALA A 100 16.21 -4.41 7.15
CA ALA A 100 17.43 -4.32 7.94
C ALA A 100 17.22 -3.38 9.16
N GLU A 101 18.05 -2.33 9.27
CA GLU A 101 17.98 -1.38 10.39
C GLU A 101 17.01 -0.20 10.14
N ASN A 102 16.37 -0.15 8.97
CA ASN A 102 15.51 0.96 8.57
C ASN A 102 14.03 0.58 8.61
N ILE A 103 13.19 1.57 8.89
CA ILE A 103 11.74 1.47 8.73
C ILE A 103 11.34 2.48 7.66
N TYR A 104 10.56 2.03 6.69
CA TYR A 104 10.07 2.85 5.59
C TYR A 104 8.57 3.07 5.70
N ASN A 105 8.12 4.31 5.44
CA ASN A 105 6.71 4.64 5.28
C ASN A 105 6.32 4.29 3.85
N CYS A 106 5.58 3.19 3.67
CA CYS A 106 5.29 2.62 2.37
C CYS A 106 3.79 2.61 2.04
N ALA A 107 3.51 2.65 0.75
CA ALA A 107 2.26 2.21 0.16
C ALA A 107 2.52 0.87 -0.56
N ALA A 108 1.88 -0.20 -0.12
CA ALA A 108 1.83 -1.47 -0.82
C ALA A 108 0.87 -1.36 -2.00
N VAL A 109 1.31 -1.68 -3.20
CA VAL A 109 0.49 -1.76 -4.40
C VAL A 109 0.07 -3.20 -4.62
N CYS A 110 -1.22 -3.47 -4.55
CA CYS A 110 -1.80 -4.82 -4.54
C CYS A 110 -2.77 -5.01 -5.70
N CYS A 111 -2.84 -6.22 -6.24
CA CYS A 111 -3.82 -6.62 -7.25
C CYS A 111 -4.00 -8.15 -7.25
N ALA A 112 -5.22 -8.62 -7.25
CA ALA A 112 -5.56 -10.04 -7.40
C ALA A 112 -4.74 -10.99 -6.49
N GLY A 113 -4.55 -10.60 -5.23
CA GLY A 113 -3.80 -11.39 -4.25
C GLY A 113 -2.27 -11.25 -4.34
N GLU A 114 -1.76 -10.43 -5.24
CA GLU A 114 -0.33 -10.21 -5.43
C GLU A 114 0.10 -8.84 -4.91
N LEU A 115 1.28 -8.79 -4.28
CA LEU A 115 1.98 -7.57 -3.93
C LEU A 115 2.88 -7.16 -5.09
N LEU A 116 2.44 -6.17 -5.86
CA LEU A 116 3.15 -5.71 -7.06
C LEU A 116 4.39 -4.88 -6.74
N GLY A 117 4.42 -4.23 -5.58
CA GLY A 117 5.55 -3.42 -5.14
C GLY A 117 5.22 -2.56 -3.93
N LEU A 118 6.27 -1.99 -3.36
CA LEU A 118 6.24 -1.09 -2.22
C LEU A 118 6.78 0.28 -2.63
N THR A 119 5.91 1.30 -2.59
CA THR A 119 6.33 2.68 -2.84
C THR A 119 6.65 3.37 -1.52
N SER A 120 7.92 3.67 -1.29
CA SER A 120 8.39 4.31 -0.06
C SER A 120 8.43 5.82 -0.19
N LYS A 121 8.04 6.52 0.88
CA LYS A 121 8.07 7.98 0.97
C LYS A 121 9.50 8.51 0.92
N LYS A 122 9.79 9.38 -0.04
CA LYS A 122 11.12 9.98 -0.23
C LYS A 122 11.33 11.22 0.62
N TYR A 123 10.33 12.10 0.66
CA TYR A 123 10.41 13.37 1.38
C TYR A 123 9.64 13.27 2.70
N LEU A 124 10.40 13.13 3.78
CA LEU A 124 9.86 13.01 5.12
C LEU A 124 9.74 14.39 5.77
N PRO A 125 8.53 14.89 6.05
CA PRO A 125 8.36 16.14 6.76
C PRO A 125 8.98 16.05 8.16
N ASN A 126 9.79 17.04 8.51
CA ASN A 126 10.50 17.10 9.78
C ASN A 126 10.63 18.55 10.24
N TYR A 127 9.48 19.24 10.30
CA TYR A 127 9.33 20.64 10.69
C TYR A 127 7.98 20.85 11.40
N GLY A 128 7.92 21.85 12.25
CA GLY A 128 6.73 22.11 13.05
C GLY A 128 6.36 20.90 13.90
N GLU A 129 5.14 20.42 13.77
CA GLU A 129 4.60 19.24 14.45
C GLU A 129 5.01 17.88 13.81
N PHE A 130 5.72 17.88 12.70
CA PHE A 130 6.13 16.68 12.01
C PHE A 130 7.53 16.21 12.42
N TYR A 131 7.68 14.92 12.73
CA TYR A 131 8.92 14.28 13.17
C TYR A 131 9.19 12.97 12.43
N GLU A 132 8.82 12.85 11.16
CA GLU A 132 8.86 11.56 10.46
C GLU A 132 10.26 10.94 10.40
N ARG A 133 11.32 11.74 10.37
CA ARG A 133 12.71 11.26 10.42
C ARG A 133 13.10 10.58 11.73
N ARG A 134 12.31 10.75 12.79
CA ARG A 134 12.47 10.01 14.03
C ARG A 134 12.15 8.53 13.85
N TRP A 135 11.22 8.20 12.96
CA TRP A 135 10.70 6.85 12.79
C TRP A 135 11.07 6.23 11.45
N PHE A 136 11.16 7.01 10.39
CA PHE A 136 11.30 6.53 9.04
C PHE A 136 12.59 6.98 8.37
N ALA A 137 13.17 6.09 7.57
CA ALA A 137 14.19 6.41 6.59
C ALA A 137 13.55 6.92 5.29
N PRO A 138 14.19 7.87 4.57
CA PRO A 138 13.75 8.24 3.24
C PRO A 138 13.89 7.04 2.28
N ALA A 139 13.04 7.01 1.24
CA ALA A 139 13.12 5.97 0.23
C ALA A 139 14.56 5.80 -0.31
N PRO A 140 14.97 4.57 -0.60
CA PRO A 140 16.30 4.31 -1.17
C PRO A 140 16.46 5.03 -2.52
N VAL A 141 17.71 5.40 -2.83
CA VAL A 141 18.04 6.08 -4.09
C VAL A 141 17.78 5.13 -5.27
N ASP A 142 18.30 3.92 -5.16
CA ASP A 142 18.10 2.86 -6.13
C ASP A 142 17.01 1.88 -5.62
N PRO A 143 16.20 1.30 -6.51
CA PRO A 143 15.24 0.28 -6.13
C PRO A 143 15.91 -0.91 -5.43
N MET A 144 15.32 -1.36 -4.33
CA MET A 144 15.72 -2.58 -3.63
C MET A 144 14.71 -3.68 -3.90
N TRP A 145 15.18 -4.92 -3.92
CA TRP A 145 14.33 -6.11 -3.96
C TRP A 145 14.35 -6.77 -2.59
N ILE A 146 13.21 -6.95 -1.98
CA ILE A 146 13.06 -7.49 -0.64
C ILE A 146 12.08 -8.66 -0.61
N GLU A 147 12.30 -9.61 0.28
CA GLU A 147 11.31 -10.61 0.65
C GLU A 147 10.34 -9.98 1.64
N PHE A 148 9.06 -9.93 1.33
CA PHE A 148 8.08 -9.31 2.20
C PHE A 148 6.69 -9.96 2.06
N ALA A 149 6.00 -10.15 3.16
CA ALA A 149 4.64 -10.71 3.23
C ALA A 149 4.51 -12.08 2.55
N GLY A 150 5.57 -12.91 2.61
CA GLY A 150 5.60 -14.23 1.98
C GLY A 150 5.58 -14.20 0.44
N GLN A 151 5.64 -13.02 -0.15
CA GLN A 151 5.81 -12.83 -1.58
C GLN A 151 7.31 -12.88 -1.93
N GLY A 152 7.65 -13.44 -3.07
CA GLY A 152 9.03 -13.47 -3.60
C GLY A 152 9.55 -12.05 -3.82
N PRO A 153 10.76 -11.85 -4.39
CA PRO A 153 11.38 -10.53 -4.36
C PRO A 153 10.45 -9.43 -4.88
N VAL A 154 10.11 -8.49 -3.98
CA VAL A 154 9.21 -7.36 -4.22
C VAL A 154 10.03 -6.09 -4.34
N PRO A 155 9.80 -5.24 -5.36
CA PRO A 155 10.51 -3.98 -5.48
C PRO A 155 10.06 -2.98 -4.41
N LEU A 156 11.03 -2.35 -3.73
CA LEU A 156 10.84 -1.21 -2.83
C LEU A 156 11.60 -0.01 -3.39
N ALA A 157 10.89 1.06 -3.73
CA ALA A 157 11.45 2.25 -4.33
C ALA A 157 10.58 3.49 -4.07
N SER A 158 11.10 4.69 -4.36
CA SER A 158 10.29 5.93 -4.31
C SER A 158 9.28 6.04 -5.46
N VAL A 159 9.49 5.29 -6.58
CA VAL A 159 8.66 5.31 -7.79
C VAL A 159 8.65 3.91 -8.41
N SER A 160 8.02 2.94 -7.72
CA SER A 160 8.06 1.54 -8.15
C SER A 160 7.25 1.26 -9.42
N TYR A 161 6.14 1.94 -9.67
CA TYR A 161 5.28 1.70 -10.82
C TYR A 161 5.92 2.01 -12.17
N THR A 162 6.89 2.91 -12.26
CA THR A 162 7.61 3.19 -13.51
C THR A 162 8.54 2.07 -13.91
N HIS A 163 9.06 1.30 -12.96
CA HIS A 163 9.92 0.16 -13.21
C HIS A 163 9.11 -1.10 -13.57
N LEU A 164 7.94 -1.29 -13.00
CA LEU A 164 7.04 -2.40 -13.34
C LEU A 164 6.61 -2.34 -14.82
N ARG A 165 6.33 -1.16 -15.36
CA ARG A 165 5.99 -0.98 -16.78
C ARG A 165 7.15 -1.22 -17.74
N ALA A 166 8.38 -0.90 -17.34
CA ALA A 166 9.56 -1.08 -18.19
C ALA A 166 9.86 -2.56 -18.50
N HIS A 167 9.45 -3.48 -17.63
CA HIS A 167 9.61 -4.93 -17.86
C HIS A 167 8.54 -5.51 -18.79
N GLU A 168 7.35 -4.94 -18.84
CA GLU A 168 6.27 -5.44 -19.70
C GLU A 168 6.43 -5.04 -21.18
N THR A 169 6.97 -3.85 -21.44
CA THR A 169 7.20 -3.37 -22.81
C THR A 169 8.32 -4.10 -23.56
N GLY A 170 9.20 -4.81 -22.86
CA GLY A 170 10.25 -5.65 -23.47
C GLY A 170 9.80 -7.04 -23.92
N ARG A 171 8.57 -7.47 -23.63
CA ARG A 171 8.05 -8.80 -23.99
C ARG A 171 7.07 -8.81 -25.16
N ASN A 172 6.67 -7.63 -25.65
CA ASN A 172 5.66 -7.48 -26.71
C ASN A 172 6.22 -6.78 -27.97
N LEU A 173 7.53 -6.92 -28.24
CA LEU A 173 8.13 -6.52 -29.53
C LEU A 173 8.75 -7.73 -30.21
#